data_7fee94b8269f05ab65df5e8ec7c126e3
#
_entry.id   7fee94b8269f05ab65df5e8ec7c126e3
#
_cell.length_a   1.000
_cell.length_b   1.000
_cell.length_c   1.000
_cell.angle_alpha   90.00
_cell.angle_beta   90.00
_cell.angle_gamma   90.00
#
_symmetry.space_group_name_H-M   'P 1'
#
loop_
_entity.id
_entity.type
_entity.pdbx_description
1 polymer ?
#
loop_
_entity_poly.entity_id
_entity_poly.type
_entity_poly.pdbx_seq_one_letter_code
_entity_poly.pdbx_strand_id
1 'polypeptide(L)'
;GTLIFSPPVAALKVEGIEVAETISSADSKTTLLLNGAGLREKFYIDVYIGALDLPAKTTDARTILSDEGPASILLHILFSEISKQKLADGWIDGLDANLSNDERQAIQARLDAFNKLFTSTHKGDVLSIEYSPDRGTEVRINGEWRGAIEGNDFFRALLKIWLGPNPVSKSLKQDMLGSS
;
A
#
# COMPACT_ATOMS: atom_id res chain seq x y z
N GLY A 1 38.49 -15.13 -3.15
CA GLY A 1 37.09 -14.88 -2.95
C GLY A 1 36.60 -13.95 -4.03
N THR A 2 35.64 -14.42 -4.82
CA THR A 2 35.03 -13.60 -5.88
C THR A 2 34.02 -12.67 -5.22
N LEU A 3 34.26 -11.35 -5.25
CA LEU A 3 33.31 -10.33 -4.83
C LEU A 3 32.20 -10.31 -5.86
N ILE A 4 31.01 -10.79 -5.49
CA ILE A 4 29.81 -10.67 -6.31
C ILE A 4 29.25 -9.26 -6.08
N PHE A 5 29.47 -8.35 -7.04
CA PHE A 5 28.82 -7.06 -7.06
C PHE A 5 27.39 -7.27 -7.57
N SER A 6 26.42 -7.26 -6.67
CA SER A 6 25.02 -7.12 -7.10
C SER A 6 24.83 -5.71 -7.65
N PRO A 7 24.25 -5.54 -8.85
CA PRO A 7 23.96 -4.21 -9.35
C PRO A 7 22.99 -3.50 -8.41
N PRO A 8 23.10 -2.17 -8.22
CA PRO A 8 22.12 -1.44 -7.41
C PRO A 8 20.71 -1.60 -8.01
N VAL A 9 19.72 -1.80 -7.13
CA VAL A 9 18.30 -1.85 -7.55
C VAL A 9 17.93 -0.48 -8.10
N ALA A 10 17.34 -0.43 -9.31
CA ALA A 10 16.85 0.82 -9.89
C ALA A 10 15.76 1.39 -8.98
N ALA A 11 15.77 2.69 -8.79
CA ALA A 11 14.83 3.39 -7.92
C ALA A 11 14.34 4.69 -8.56
N LEU A 12 13.06 5.00 -8.31
CA LEU A 12 12.45 6.29 -8.61
C LEU A 12 12.59 7.19 -7.37
N LYS A 13 13.03 8.43 -7.58
CA LYS A 13 13.09 9.40 -6.47
C LYS A 13 11.81 10.25 -6.46
N VAL A 14 11.07 10.19 -5.35
CA VAL A 14 9.83 10.95 -5.12
C VAL A 14 10.00 11.75 -3.83
N GLU A 15 9.92 13.07 -3.90
CA GLU A 15 10.12 13.96 -2.74
C GLU A 15 11.39 13.63 -1.94
N GLY A 16 12.46 13.29 -2.64
CA GLY A 16 13.74 12.92 -2.02
C GLY A 16 13.81 11.50 -1.48
N ILE A 17 12.73 10.73 -1.55
CA ILE A 17 12.65 9.33 -1.10
C ILE A 17 12.91 8.41 -2.29
N GLU A 18 13.82 7.45 -2.12
CA GLU A 18 14.06 6.42 -3.13
C GLU A 18 13.02 5.30 -3.00
N VAL A 19 12.31 5.03 -4.11
CA VAL A 19 11.29 3.98 -4.21
C VAL A 19 11.79 2.96 -5.22
N ALA A 20 11.98 1.71 -4.78
CA ALA A 20 12.47 0.64 -5.64
C ALA A 20 11.55 0.39 -6.84
N GLU A 21 12.11 0.23 -8.03
CA GLU A 21 11.34 -0.04 -9.26
C GLU A 21 10.87 -1.49 -9.38
N THR A 22 11.49 -2.40 -8.63
CA THR A 22 11.07 -3.80 -8.52
C THR A 22 11.18 -4.29 -7.09
N ILE A 23 10.24 -5.13 -6.67
CA ILE A 23 10.27 -5.85 -5.40
C ILE A 23 9.79 -7.29 -5.63
N SER A 24 10.09 -8.18 -4.69
CA SER A 24 9.48 -9.51 -4.68
C SER A 24 8.08 -9.44 -4.06
N SER A 25 7.16 -10.25 -4.55
CA SER A 25 5.87 -10.47 -3.88
C SER A 25 6.09 -11.08 -2.49
N ALA A 26 5.06 -10.97 -1.62
CA ALA A 26 5.14 -11.47 -0.26
C ALA A 26 5.51 -12.97 -0.17
N ASP A 27 5.01 -13.78 -1.11
CA ASP A 27 5.31 -15.22 -1.21
C ASP A 27 6.61 -15.54 -1.97
N SER A 28 7.34 -14.53 -2.42
CA SER A 28 8.60 -14.63 -3.19
C SER A 28 8.47 -15.34 -4.56
N LYS A 29 7.26 -15.51 -5.07
CA LYS A 29 7.01 -16.23 -6.34
C LYS A 29 6.98 -15.31 -7.56
N THR A 30 6.73 -14.02 -7.36
CA THR A 30 6.52 -13.06 -8.45
C THR A 30 7.36 -11.81 -8.22
N THR A 31 7.97 -11.28 -9.27
CA THR A 31 8.55 -9.94 -9.25
C THR A 31 7.45 -8.93 -9.51
N LEU A 32 7.31 -7.95 -8.61
CA LEU A 32 6.38 -6.84 -8.76
C LEU A 32 7.12 -5.63 -9.30
N LEU A 33 6.47 -4.93 -10.22
CA LEU A 33 6.96 -3.69 -10.84
C LEU A 33 6.30 -2.49 -10.17
N LEU A 34 7.08 -1.45 -9.92
CA LEU A 34 6.52 -0.18 -9.45
C LEU A 34 5.58 0.37 -10.53
N ASN A 35 4.29 0.37 -10.23
CA ASN A 35 3.27 0.91 -11.13
C ASN A 35 3.25 2.44 -11.08
N GLY A 36 3.41 2.99 -9.90
CA GLY A 36 3.51 4.43 -9.69
C GLY A 36 3.62 4.77 -8.22
N ALA A 37 4.13 5.96 -7.94
CA ALA A 37 4.29 6.47 -6.59
C ALA A 37 4.04 7.97 -6.57
N GLY A 38 3.53 8.47 -5.46
CA GLY A 38 3.24 9.89 -5.30
C GLY A 38 3.09 10.30 -3.84
N LEU A 39 2.91 11.60 -3.66
CA LEU A 39 2.80 12.26 -2.38
C LEU A 39 1.34 12.33 -1.90
N ARG A 40 1.11 11.92 -0.66
CA ARG A 40 -0.12 12.21 0.09
C ARG A 40 0.08 13.49 0.88
N GLU A 41 -0.60 14.55 0.49
CA GLU A 41 -0.70 15.79 1.26
C GLU A 41 -2.05 15.90 1.95
N LYS A 42 -2.07 16.50 3.14
CA LYS A 42 -3.28 16.90 3.83
C LYS A 42 -3.08 18.30 4.41
N PHE A 43 -3.87 19.26 3.96
CA PHE A 43 -3.75 20.67 4.38
C PHE A 43 -2.32 21.21 4.20
N TYR A 44 -1.73 20.96 3.02
CA TYR A 44 -0.34 21.36 2.67
C TYR A 44 0.75 20.69 3.51
N ILE A 45 0.39 19.66 4.28
CA ILE A 45 1.35 18.87 5.07
C ILE A 45 1.64 17.56 4.35
N ASP A 46 2.91 17.25 4.16
CA ASP A 46 3.35 15.98 3.58
C ASP A 46 3.12 14.86 4.61
N VAL A 47 2.31 13.88 4.26
CA VAL A 47 1.94 12.77 5.16
C VAL A 47 2.78 11.54 4.87
N TYR A 48 2.76 11.06 3.63
CA TYR A 48 3.56 9.91 3.19
C TYR A 48 3.74 9.90 1.66
N ILE A 49 4.72 9.12 1.19
CA ILE A 49 4.81 8.68 -0.20
C ILE A 49 4.12 7.33 -0.28
N GLY A 50 3.13 7.19 -1.18
CA GLY A 50 2.47 5.92 -1.46
C GLY A 50 2.97 5.33 -2.77
N ALA A 51 3.37 4.06 -2.74
CA ALA A 51 3.84 3.33 -3.91
C ALA A 51 2.98 2.08 -4.15
N LEU A 52 2.59 1.86 -5.40
CA LEU A 52 1.83 0.69 -5.83
C LEU A 52 2.71 -0.20 -6.69
N ASP A 53 2.84 -1.47 -6.31
CA ASP A 53 3.61 -2.47 -7.03
C ASP A 53 2.69 -3.59 -7.53
N LEU A 54 2.81 -3.92 -8.82
CA LEU A 54 1.96 -4.87 -9.53
C LEU A 54 2.80 -5.83 -10.40
N PRO A 55 2.29 -7.04 -10.72
CA PRO A 55 2.99 -7.96 -11.63
C PRO A 55 3.17 -7.39 -13.04
N ALA A 56 2.23 -6.58 -13.51
CA ALA A 56 2.27 -5.89 -14.79
C ALA A 56 1.71 -4.47 -14.62
N LYS A 57 2.33 -3.51 -15.29
CA LYS A 57 1.89 -2.11 -15.22
C LYS A 57 0.54 -1.90 -15.91
N THR A 58 -0.30 -1.07 -15.29
CA THR A 58 -1.58 -0.66 -15.86
C THR A 58 -1.98 0.72 -15.32
N THR A 59 -2.69 1.49 -16.13
CA THR A 59 -3.29 2.77 -15.73
C THR A 59 -4.77 2.63 -15.36
N ASP A 60 -5.32 1.41 -15.45
CA ASP A 60 -6.73 1.16 -15.23
C ASP A 60 -6.98 0.63 -13.80
N ALA A 61 -7.59 1.45 -12.95
CA ALA A 61 -7.96 1.08 -11.60
C ALA A 61 -8.90 -0.13 -11.54
N ARG A 62 -9.81 -0.28 -12.51
CA ARG A 62 -10.76 -1.41 -12.54
C ARG A 62 -10.03 -2.74 -12.70
N THR A 63 -9.03 -2.79 -13.56
CA THR A 63 -8.18 -3.97 -13.74
C THR A 63 -7.54 -4.38 -12.41
N ILE A 64 -6.97 -3.41 -11.69
CA ILE A 64 -6.31 -3.66 -10.41
C ILE A 64 -7.31 -4.14 -9.36
N LEU A 65 -8.43 -3.46 -9.22
CA LEU A 65 -9.44 -3.75 -8.18
C LEU A 65 -10.18 -5.07 -8.41
N SER A 66 -10.24 -5.56 -9.65
CA SER A 66 -10.88 -6.84 -9.99
C SER A 66 -9.91 -8.02 -10.07
N ASP A 67 -8.61 -7.77 -9.95
CA ASP A 67 -7.59 -8.81 -9.98
C ASP A 67 -7.55 -9.61 -8.68
N GLU A 68 -7.00 -10.81 -8.72
CA GLU A 68 -6.82 -11.70 -7.58
C GLU A 68 -5.35 -12.05 -7.34
N GLY A 69 -4.45 -11.49 -8.14
CA GLY A 69 -3.02 -11.75 -8.07
C GLY A 69 -2.30 -10.91 -7.00
N PRO A 70 -0.99 -11.14 -6.83
CA PRO A 70 -0.19 -10.42 -5.85
C PRO A 70 -0.08 -8.94 -6.20
N ALA A 71 0.00 -8.10 -5.16
CA ALA A 71 0.19 -6.67 -5.27
C ALA A 71 0.68 -6.13 -3.93
N SER A 72 1.25 -4.93 -3.94
CA SER A 72 1.73 -4.28 -2.72
C SER A 72 1.47 -2.79 -2.73
N ILE A 73 1.15 -2.26 -1.56
CA ILE A 73 1.16 -0.83 -1.25
C ILE A 73 2.24 -0.61 -0.19
N LEU A 74 3.16 0.33 -0.47
CA LEU A 74 4.18 0.76 0.47
C LEU A 74 3.94 2.23 0.81
N LEU A 75 3.97 2.55 2.10
CA LEU A 75 3.82 3.91 2.60
C LEU A 75 5.11 4.33 3.30
N HIS A 76 5.80 5.30 2.72
CA HIS A 76 6.98 5.93 3.32
C HIS A 76 6.54 7.15 4.12
N ILE A 77 6.59 7.06 5.42
CA ILE A 77 6.05 8.09 6.32
C ILE A 77 6.94 9.34 6.32
N LEU A 78 6.32 10.49 6.05
CA LEU A 78 6.99 11.79 6.03
C LEU A 78 6.60 12.65 7.22
N PHE A 79 5.38 12.47 7.75
CA PHE A 79 4.93 13.23 8.91
C PHE A 79 5.66 12.77 10.17
N SER A 80 5.89 13.68 11.13
CA SER A 80 6.70 13.41 12.32
C SER A 80 6.20 12.21 13.12
N GLU A 81 4.90 12.15 13.38
CA GLU A 81 4.26 11.03 14.08
C GLU A 81 2.78 10.90 13.69
N ILE A 82 2.37 9.68 13.33
CA ILE A 82 0.96 9.33 13.11
C ILE A 82 0.60 8.27 14.14
N SER A 83 -0.33 8.60 15.04
CA SER A 83 -0.75 7.65 16.07
C SER A 83 -1.46 6.45 15.46
N LYS A 84 -1.42 5.32 16.16
CA LYS A 84 -2.18 4.11 15.80
C LYS A 84 -3.65 4.42 15.54
N GLN A 85 -4.26 5.25 16.38
CA GLN A 85 -5.67 5.63 16.24
C GLN A 85 -5.91 6.44 14.97
N LYS A 86 -5.01 7.37 14.62
CA LYS A 86 -5.14 8.16 13.39
C LYS A 86 -4.95 7.32 12.14
N LEU A 87 -4.07 6.32 12.17
CA LEU A 87 -3.94 5.35 11.07
C LEU A 87 -5.25 4.59 10.89
N ALA A 88 -5.81 4.05 11.97
CA ALA A 88 -7.09 3.32 11.93
C ALA A 88 -8.23 4.20 11.42
N ASP A 89 -8.33 5.43 11.91
CA ASP A 89 -9.34 6.40 11.47
C ASP A 89 -9.21 6.67 9.95
N GLY A 90 -8.00 6.81 9.45
CA GLY A 90 -7.73 7.00 8.04
C GLY A 90 -8.18 5.82 7.17
N TRP A 91 -7.89 4.57 7.60
CA TRP A 91 -8.37 3.38 6.90
C TRP A 91 -9.89 3.31 6.89
N ILE A 92 -10.53 3.55 8.04
CA ILE A 92 -11.99 3.51 8.19
C ILE A 92 -12.66 4.57 7.28
N ASP A 93 -12.18 5.80 7.31
CA ASP A 93 -12.73 6.88 6.48
C ASP A 93 -12.64 6.55 4.99
N GLY A 94 -11.50 6.02 4.55
CA GLY A 94 -11.30 5.62 3.15
C GLY A 94 -12.19 4.45 2.73
N LEU A 95 -12.39 3.49 3.61
CA LEU A 95 -13.28 2.36 3.36
C LEU A 95 -14.74 2.79 3.34
N ASP A 96 -15.17 3.60 4.29
CA ASP A 96 -16.54 4.12 4.35
C ASP A 96 -16.89 4.96 3.10
N ALA A 97 -15.92 5.67 2.55
CA ALA A 97 -16.11 6.48 1.35
C ALA A 97 -16.27 5.67 0.07
N ASN A 98 -15.83 4.40 0.05
CA ASN A 98 -15.70 3.61 -1.17
C ASN A 98 -16.44 2.26 -1.17
N LEU A 99 -16.93 1.81 -0.04
CA LEU A 99 -17.64 0.53 0.08
C LEU A 99 -19.13 0.71 0.31
N SER A 100 -19.93 -0.23 -0.20
CA SER A 100 -21.32 -0.35 0.21
C SER A 100 -21.42 -0.79 1.67
N ASN A 101 -22.59 -0.65 2.29
CA ASN A 101 -22.83 -1.10 3.66
C ASN A 101 -22.54 -2.61 3.82
N ASP A 102 -22.95 -3.42 2.85
CA ASP A 102 -22.73 -4.87 2.89
C ASP A 102 -21.25 -5.23 2.76
N GLU A 103 -20.55 -4.60 1.82
CA GLU A 103 -19.10 -4.78 1.66
C GLU A 103 -18.35 -4.36 2.93
N ARG A 104 -18.76 -3.24 3.52
CA ARG A 104 -18.14 -2.70 4.74
C ARG A 104 -18.34 -3.62 5.94
N GLN A 105 -19.53 -4.17 6.12
CA GLN A 105 -19.83 -5.12 7.20
C GLN A 105 -19.08 -6.44 7.00
N ALA A 106 -18.96 -6.91 5.77
CA ALA A 106 -18.28 -8.18 5.47
C ALA A 106 -16.82 -8.21 5.89
N ILE A 107 -16.15 -7.05 5.97
CA ILE A 107 -14.73 -6.97 6.33
C ILE A 107 -14.48 -6.47 7.76
N GLN A 108 -15.52 -6.14 8.54
CA GLN A 108 -15.34 -5.48 9.84
C GLN A 108 -14.43 -6.25 10.80
N ALA A 109 -14.64 -7.53 10.97
CA ALA A 109 -13.83 -8.34 11.89
C ALA A 109 -12.36 -8.41 11.43
N ARG A 110 -12.14 -8.53 10.12
CA ARG A 110 -10.79 -8.54 9.54
C ARG A 110 -10.13 -7.16 9.63
N LEU A 111 -10.89 -6.09 9.48
CA LEU A 111 -10.39 -4.73 9.68
C LEU A 111 -9.96 -4.50 11.13
N ASP A 112 -10.72 -4.99 12.09
CA ASP A 112 -10.34 -4.91 13.51
C ASP A 112 -9.01 -5.64 13.76
N ALA A 113 -8.85 -6.83 13.19
CA ALA A 113 -7.60 -7.60 13.27
C ALA A 113 -6.44 -6.85 12.56
N PHE A 114 -6.69 -6.28 11.40
CA PHE A 114 -5.71 -5.48 10.64
C PHE A 114 -5.21 -4.29 11.45
N ASN A 115 -6.12 -3.54 12.08
CA ASN A 115 -5.77 -2.37 12.89
C ASN A 115 -4.88 -2.71 14.08
N LYS A 116 -4.98 -3.94 14.61
CA LYS A 116 -4.13 -4.39 15.71
C LYS A 116 -2.68 -4.64 15.31
N LEU A 117 -2.39 -4.74 14.02
CA LEU A 117 -1.03 -4.98 13.51
C LEU A 117 -0.15 -3.74 13.53
N PHE A 118 -0.74 -2.56 13.66
CA PHE A 118 -0.03 -1.29 13.61
C PHE A 118 0.27 -0.73 15.00
N THR A 119 1.34 0.04 15.07
CA THR A 119 1.71 0.91 16.19
C THR A 119 1.75 2.34 15.68
N SER A 120 2.01 3.32 16.54
CA SER A 120 2.30 4.68 16.07
C SER A 120 3.48 4.65 15.11
N THR A 121 3.39 5.41 14.02
CA THR A 121 4.45 5.52 13.01
C THR A 121 5.11 6.88 13.05
N HIS A 122 6.35 6.93 12.65
CA HIS A 122 7.18 8.13 12.67
C HIS A 122 7.82 8.36 11.30
N LYS A 123 8.25 9.59 11.08
CA LYS A 123 9.00 9.95 9.89
C LYS A 123 10.16 8.97 9.65
N GLY A 124 10.24 8.45 8.44
CA GLY A 124 11.25 7.45 8.05
C GLY A 124 10.76 6.02 8.13
N ASP A 125 9.64 5.75 8.81
CA ASP A 125 9.05 4.41 8.84
C ASP A 125 8.48 4.04 7.46
N VAL A 126 8.57 2.76 7.12
CA VAL A 126 7.96 2.19 5.91
C VAL A 126 6.94 1.14 6.32
N LEU A 127 5.67 1.39 5.96
CA LEU A 127 4.58 0.43 6.13
C LEU A 127 4.40 -0.32 4.82
N SER A 128 4.45 -1.65 4.86
CA SER A 128 4.20 -2.50 3.69
C SER A 128 2.91 -3.27 3.90
N ILE A 129 2.00 -3.17 2.94
CA ILE A 129 0.74 -3.90 2.89
C ILE A 129 0.80 -4.76 1.62
N GLU A 130 1.13 -6.02 1.78
CA GLU A 130 1.51 -6.91 0.68
C GLU A 130 0.55 -8.08 0.59
N TYR A 131 -0.08 -8.25 -0.56
CA TYR A 131 -1.02 -9.34 -0.80
C TYR A 131 -0.41 -10.41 -1.70
N SER A 132 -0.62 -11.67 -1.33
CA SER A 132 -0.47 -12.82 -2.21
C SER A 132 -1.60 -13.82 -1.97
N PRO A 133 -2.06 -14.57 -3.00
CA PRO A 133 -3.17 -15.51 -2.85
C PRO A 133 -2.96 -16.54 -1.73
N ASP A 134 -1.72 -16.99 -1.55
CA ASP A 134 -1.38 -18.04 -0.57
C ASP A 134 -1.32 -17.52 0.87
N ARG A 135 -1.01 -16.23 1.08
CA ARG A 135 -0.71 -15.67 2.39
C ARG A 135 -1.69 -14.61 2.86
N GLY A 136 -2.56 -14.11 1.97
CA GLY A 136 -3.43 -12.99 2.28
C GLY A 136 -2.68 -11.66 2.31
N THR A 137 -3.20 -10.71 3.06
CA THR A 137 -2.60 -9.37 3.24
C THR A 137 -1.63 -9.40 4.40
N GLU A 138 -0.34 -9.36 4.11
CA GLU A 138 0.73 -9.30 5.11
C GLU A 138 1.10 -7.84 5.39
N VAL A 139 1.29 -7.52 6.66
CA VAL A 139 1.74 -6.20 7.10
C VAL A 139 3.15 -6.31 7.63
N ARG A 140 4.03 -5.43 7.14
CA ARG A 140 5.38 -5.25 7.65
C ARG A 140 5.58 -3.78 8.02
N ILE A 141 6.33 -3.55 9.08
CA ILE A 141 6.77 -2.21 9.48
C ILE A 141 8.30 -2.25 9.51
N ASN A 142 8.93 -1.44 8.67
CA ASN A 142 10.38 -1.44 8.49
C ASN A 142 10.96 -2.83 8.20
N GLY A 143 10.23 -3.61 7.36
CA GLY A 143 10.62 -4.96 6.99
C GLY A 143 10.26 -6.04 8.00
N GLU A 144 9.81 -5.69 9.20
CA GLU A 144 9.42 -6.64 10.24
C GLU A 144 7.96 -7.09 10.05
N TRP A 145 7.75 -8.40 9.93
CA TRP A 145 6.42 -8.98 9.77
C TRP A 145 5.58 -8.79 11.04
N ARG A 146 4.34 -8.32 10.86
CA ARG A 146 3.43 -8.02 11.97
C ARG A 146 2.24 -8.97 12.02
N GLY A 147 1.82 -9.51 10.89
CA GLY A 147 0.68 -10.40 10.79
C GLY A 147 0.11 -10.46 9.39
N ALA A 148 -0.94 -11.24 9.22
CA ALA A 148 -1.62 -11.42 7.94
C ALA A 148 -3.13 -11.49 8.13
N ILE A 149 -3.86 -10.98 7.14
CA ILE A 149 -5.32 -11.01 7.07
C ILE A 149 -5.72 -11.73 5.80
N GLU A 150 -6.60 -12.72 5.91
CA GLU A 150 -7.04 -13.51 4.76
C GLU A 150 -8.02 -12.77 3.85
N GLY A 151 -8.08 -13.22 2.61
CA GLY A 151 -9.11 -12.83 1.64
C GLY A 151 -8.66 -11.79 0.64
N ASN A 152 -8.83 -12.10 -0.65
CA ASN A 152 -8.59 -11.13 -1.72
C ASN A 152 -9.56 -9.95 -1.63
N ASP A 153 -10.81 -10.21 -1.23
CA ASP A 153 -11.83 -9.16 -1.06
C ASP A 153 -11.40 -8.10 -0.03
N PHE A 154 -10.73 -8.51 1.04
CA PHE A 154 -10.20 -7.58 2.04
C PHE A 154 -9.10 -6.68 1.44
N PHE A 155 -8.14 -7.29 0.74
CA PHE A 155 -7.06 -6.52 0.11
C PHE A 155 -7.58 -5.55 -0.95
N ARG A 156 -8.50 -6.01 -1.82
CA ARG A 156 -9.07 -5.14 -2.87
C ARG A 156 -9.92 -4.02 -2.26
N ALA A 157 -10.59 -4.27 -1.14
CA ALA A 157 -11.27 -3.21 -0.37
C ALA A 157 -10.27 -2.16 0.13
N LEU A 158 -9.15 -2.59 0.73
CA LEU A 158 -8.10 -1.66 1.16
C LEU A 158 -7.57 -0.81 0.00
N LEU A 159 -7.34 -1.41 -1.17
CA LEU A 159 -6.87 -0.67 -2.35
C LEU A 159 -7.80 0.46 -2.75
N LYS A 160 -9.09 0.34 -2.50
CA LYS A 160 -10.07 1.39 -2.81
C LYS A 160 -9.84 2.69 -2.04
N ILE A 161 -9.13 2.65 -0.92
CA ILE A 161 -8.73 3.86 -0.20
C ILE A 161 -7.97 4.80 -1.13
N TRP A 162 -7.10 4.25 -1.97
CA TRP A 162 -6.26 5.00 -2.91
C TRP A 162 -6.79 5.00 -4.34
N LEU A 163 -7.39 3.90 -4.80
CA LEU A 163 -7.74 3.67 -6.20
C LEU A 163 -9.25 3.66 -6.48
N GLY A 164 -10.07 3.77 -5.45
CA GLY A 164 -11.52 3.78 -5.58
C GLY A 164 -12.07 5.06 -6.20
N PRO A 165 -13.40 5.15 -6.37
CA PRO A 165 -14.04 6.34 -6.94
C PRO A 165 -13.92 7.59 -6.06
N ASN A 166 -13.75 7.41 -4.74
CA ASN A 166 -13.53 8.49 -3.78
C ASN A 166 -12.18 8.31 -3.07
N PRO A 167 -11.05 8.48 -3.79
CA PRO A 167 -9.74 8.21 -3.23
C PRO A 167 -9.35 9.24 -2.17
N VAL A 168 -8.45 8.85 -1.28
CA VAL A 168 -7.91 9.72 -0.25
C VAL A 168 -7.23 10.97 -0.84
N SER A 169 -6.70 10.87 -2.04
CA SER A 169 -6.12 11.95 -2.82
C SER A 169 -6.23 11.63 -4.31
N LYS A 170 -6.82 12.54 -5.09
CA LYS A 170 -6.94 12.36 -6.54
C LYS A 170 -5.58 12.38 -7.24
N SER A 171 -4.68 13.26 -6.82
CA SER A 171 -3.33 13.34 -7.40
C SER A 171 -2.52 12.10 -7.09
N LEU A 172 -2.60 11.58 -5.87
CA LEU A 172 -1.93 10.33 -5.50
C LEU A 172 -2.47 9.15 -6.31
N LYS A 173 -3.78 9.06 -6.50
CA LYS A 173 -4.38 8.02 -7.35
C LYS A 173 -3.80 8.06 -8.76
N GLN A 174 -3.72 9.23 -9.37
CA GLN A 174 -3.15 9.40 -10.71
C GLN A 174 -1.68 8.99 -10.74
N ASP A 175 -0.91 9.37 -9.74
CA ASP A 175 0.50 9.00 -9.62
C ASP A 175 0.67 7.48 -9.48
N MET A 176 -0.12 6.84 -8.62
CA MET A 176 -0.07 5.39 -8.41
C MET A 176 -0.49 4.61 -9.66
N LEU A 177 -1.40 5.16 -10.47
CA LEU A 177 -1.80 4.57 -11.74
C LEU A 177 -0.83 4.88 -12.88
N GLY A 178 0.18 5.72 -12.66
CA GLY A 178 1.12 6.11 -13.71
C GLY A 178 0.48 6.97 -14.80
N SER A 179 -0.61 7.67 -14.50
CA SER A 179 -1.39 8.47 -15.46
C SER A 179 -1.25 9.99 -15.25
N SER A 180 -0.35 10.39 -14.38
CA SER A 180 -0.04 11.81 -14.14
C SER A 180 0.98 12.38 -15.12
#